data_a7b4addc44a0b468ff860aac17cee781
#
_entry.id   a7b4addc44a0b468ff860aac17cee781
#
_cell.length_a   1.000
_cell.length_b   1.000
_cell.length_c   1.000
_cell.angle_alpha   90.00
_cell.angle_beta   90.00
_cell.angle_gamma   90.00
#
_symmetry.space_group_name_H-M   'P 1'
#
loop_
_entity.id
_entity.type
_entity.pdbx_description
1 polymer ?
#
loop_
_entity_poly.entity_id
_entity_poly.type
_entity_poly.pdbx_seq_one_letter_code
_entity_poly.pdbx_strand_id
1 'polypeptide(L)'
;MTKSSSVFFIADEFKTAQKIAGLVRIELGKRLDLLEKDVYRFCYIVDFPMYELSDEGTIDFNHNPFSMPQGGMEALETKDPLDILAYQYDLVCNGYEMASGAVRNHNPEIMVKAFEIAGYKEDDVKNRFGALYNAFQYGTPPHAGAAPGVDRMVMLIEDSQNIREVIAFPKNKRARDLLMRAPSVVSEQQLKDVHIKLDLDENK
;
A
#
# COMPACT_ATOMS: atom_id res chain seq x y z
N MET A 1 -26.93 3.94 -26.88
CA MET A 1 -27.48 2.76 -26.20
C MET A 1 -28.44 2.04 -27.11
N THR A 2 -28.30 0.72 -27.22
CA THR A 2 -29.26 -0.11 -27.93
C THR A 2 -30.50 -0.37 -27.06
N LYS A 3 -31.63 -0.83 -27.64
CA LYS A 3 -32.85 -1.13 -26.86
C LYS A 3 -32.68 -2.23 -25.80
N SER A 4 -31.54 -2.97 -25.80
CA SER A 4 -31.21 -4.05 -24.85
C SER A 4 -30.08 -3.67 -23.88
N SER A 5 -29.76 -2.41 -23.75
CA SER A 5 -28.69 -1.94 -22.85
C SER A 5 -29.27 -1.47 -21.52
N SER A 6 -28.60 -1.78 -20.42
CA SER A 6 -28.89 -1.27 -19.08
C SER A 6 -27.79 -0.30 -18.64
N VAL A 7 -28.15 0.73 -17.88
CA VAL A 7 -27.23 1.69 -17.29
C VAL A 7 -27.42 1.67 -15.79
N PHE A 8 -26.35 1.61 -15.06
CA PHE A 8 -26.32 1.68 -13.60
C PHE A 8 -25.81 3.05 -13.18
N PHE A 9 -26.55 3.73 -12.31
CA PHE A 9 -26.17 5.02 -11.75
C PHE A 9 -25.74 4.82 -10.30
N ILE A 10 -24.64 5.47 -9.93
CA ILE A 10 -24.11 5.47 -8.57
C ILE A 10 -23.92 6.93 -8.19
N ALA A 11 -24.49 7.35 -7.07
CA ALA A 11 -24.38 8.69 -6.53
C ALA A 11 -24.02 8.61 -5.05
N ASP A 12 -22.80 9.04 -4.73
CA ASP A 12 -22.23 9.07 -3.38
C ASP A 12 -21.01 10.00 -3.39
N GLU A 13 -20.35 10.16 -2.27
CA GLU A 13 -19.02 10.77 -2.24
C GLU A 13 -18.08 10.09 -3.24
N PHE A 14 -17.16 10.84 -3.83
CA PHE A 14 -16.34 10.40 -4.95
C PHE A 14 -15.62 9.05 -4.69
N LYS A 15 -14.91 8.92 -3.55
CA LYS A 15 -14.21 7.68 -3.19
C LYS A 15 -15.18 6.50 -3.02
N THR A 16 -16.33 6.74 -2.37
CA THR A 16 -17.36 5.73 -2.15
C THR A 16 -18.00 5.30 -3.47
N ALA A 17 -18.36 6.26 -4.33
CA ALA A 17 -18.92 6.00 -5.64
C ALA A 17 -17.97 5.17 -6.52
N GLN A 18 -16.68 5.49 -6.55
CA GLN A 18 -15.66 4.71 -7.27
C GLN A 18 -15.58 3.27 -6.77
N LYS A 19 -15.55 3.06 -5.44
CA LYS A 19 -15.51 1.74 -4.83
C LYS A 19 -16.73 0.90 -5.21
N ILE A 20 -17.93 1.48 -5.11
CA ILE A 20 -19.19 0.81 -5.47
C ILE A 20 -19.19 0.48 -6.97
N ALA A 21 -18.80 1.42 -7.83
CA ALA A 21 -18.71 1.21 -9.28
C ALA A 21 -17.78 0.05 -9.63
N GLY A 22 -16.61 -0.06 -8.97
CA GLY A 22 -15.69 -1.17 -9.13
C GLY A 22 -16.31 -2.50 -8.77
N LEU A 23 -17.01 -2.59 -7.63
CA LEU A 23 -17.69 -3.81 -7.18
C LEU A 23 -18.84 -4.21 -8.12
N VAL A 24 -19.66 -3.25 -8.56
CA VAL A 24 -20.75 -3.49 -9.52
C VAL A 24 -20.20 -4.00 -10.85
N ARG A 25 -19.10 -3.41 -11.35
CA ARG A 25 -18.46 -3.86 -12.60
C ARG A 25 -18.01 -5.31 -12.51
N ILE A 26 -17.36 -5.70 -11.41
CA ILE A 26 -16.88 -7.08 -11.19
C ILE A 26 -18.06 -8.05 -11.09
N GLU A 27 -19.09 -7.68 -10.34
CA GLU A 27 -20.28 -8.53 -10.15
C GLU A 27 -21.05 -8.72 -11.46
N LEU A 28 -21.20 -7.68 -12.28
CA LEU A 28 -21.80 -7.79 -13.60
C LEU A 28 -20.96 -8.66 -14.54
N GLY A 29 -19.63 -8.53 -14.51
CA GLY A 29 -18.73 -9.39 -15.28
C GLY A 29 -18.92 -10.87 -14.96
N LYS A 30 -19.05 -11.20 -13.68
CA LYS A 30 -19.31 -12.57 -13.20
C LYS A 30 -20.69 -13.07 -13.64
N ARG A 31 -21.77 -12.31 -13.37
CA ARG A 31 -23.15 -12.73 -13.69
C ARG A 31 -23.42 -12.89 -15.17
N LEU A 32 -22.75 -12.14 -16.00
CA LEU A 32 -22.91 -12.18 -17.44
C LEU A 32 -21.90 -13.07 -18.15
N ASP A 33 -21.05 -13.81 -17.39
CA ASP A 33 -19.96 -14.66 -17.88
C ASP A 33 -19.04 -13.93 -18.90
N LEU A 34 -18.68 -12.68 -18.57
CA LEU A 34 -17.82 -11.81 -19.39
C LEU A 34 -16.36 -11.87 -18.99
N LEU A 35 -16.03 -12.57 -17.91
CA LEU A 35 -14.65 -12.72 -17.48
C LEU A 35 -13.96 -13.76 -18.37
N GLU A 36 -12.82 -13.36 -18.92
CA GLU A 36 -11.99 -14.28 -19.70
C GLU A 36 -11.41 -15.37 -18.76
N LYS A 37 -11.35 -16.60 -19.25
CA LYS A 37 -10.80 -17.77 -18.52
C LYS A 37 -9.47 -18.17 -19.15
N ASP A 38 -8.60 -18.76 -18.35
CA ASP A 38 -7.30 -19.31 -18.80
C ASP A 38 -6.39 -18.29 -19.50
N VAL A 39 -6.47 -17.02 -19.09
CA VAL A 39 -5.64 -15.93 -19.62
C VAL A 39 -5.09 -15.06 -18.50
N TYR A 40 -3.91 -14.49 -18.71
CA TYR A 40 -3.32 -13.49 -17.84
C TYR A 40 -3.35 -12.12 -18.53
N ARG A 41 -4.10 -11.18 -17.94
CA ARG A 41 -4.23 -9.80 -18.44
C ARG A 41 -3.53 -8.85 -17.49
N PHE A 42 -2.48 -8.21 -17.99
CA PHE A 42 -1.66 -7.29 -17.22
C PHE A 42 -2.00 -5.84 -17.53
N CYS A 43 -1.93 -4.99 -16.50
CA CYS A 43 -1.92 -3.54 -16.65
C CYS A 43 -1.04 -2.91 -15.59
N TYR A 44 -0.60 -1.66 -15.85
CA TYR A 44 0.00 -0.81 -14.84
C TYR A 44 -1.04 0.17 -14.32
N ILE A 45 -1.04 0.37 -13.01
CA ILE A 45 -1.68 1.52 -12.36
C ILE A 45 -0.54 2.45 -11.98
N VAL A 46 -0.67 3.72 -12.37
CA VAL A 46 0.36 4.75 -12.20
C VAL A 46 -0.24 6.02 -11.63
N ASP A 47 0.60 7.00 -11.34
CA ASP A 47 0.18 8.34 -10.90
C ASP A 47 -0.62 8.31 -9.58
N PHE A 48 -0.09 7.58 -8.61
CA PHE A 48 -0.66 7.57 -7.27
C PHE A 48 -0.56 8.94 -6.60
N PRO A 49 -1.57 9.36 -5.82
CA PRO A 49 -1.43 10.52 -4.94
C PRO A 49 -0.26 10.31 -3.97
N MET A 50 0.52 11.35 -3.73
CA MET A 50 1.61 11.29 -2.76
C MET A 50 1.09 11.34 -1.33
N TYR A 51 0.05 12.13 -1.11
CA TYR A 51 -0.57 12.35 0.19
C TYR A 51 -2.06 12.04 0.16
N GLU A 52 -2.60 11.80 1.35
CA GLU A 52 -4.04 11.70 1.60
C GLU A 52 -4.39 12.34 2.94
N LEU A 53 -5.67 12.58 3.15
CA LEU A 53 -6.18 12.96 4.47
C LEU A 53 -6.38 11.69 5.30
N SER A 54 -5.80 11.68 6.50
CA SER A 54 -6.11 10.68 7.52
C SER A 54 -7.55 10.82 8.02
N ASP A 55 -8.05 9.83 8.75
CA ASP A 55 -9.36 9.91 9.41
C ASP A 55 -9.44 11.08 10.41
N GLU A 56 -8.31 11.57 10.89
CA GLU A 56 -8.18 12.72 11.82
C GLU A 56 -8.08 14.05 11.09
N GLY A 57 -8.08 14.06 9.74
CA GLY A 57 -8.01 15.25 8.89
C GLY A 57 -6.60 15.84 8.77
N THR A 58 -5.57 15.09 9.09
CA THR A 58 -4.16 15.46 8.88
C THR A 58 -3.65 14.93 7.55
N ILE A 59 -2.67 15.64 6.96
CA ILE A 59 -1.98 15.16 5.76
C ILE A 59 -1.05 14.01 6.17
N ASP A 60 -1.17 12.87 5.48
CA ASP A 60 -0.27 11.73 5.62
C ASP A 60 0.12 11.18 4.25
N PHE A 61 1.15 10.36 4.20
CA PHE A 61 1.54 9.69 2.96
C PHE A 61 0.51 8.62 2.56
N ASN A 62 0.15 8.60 1.28
CA ASN A 62 -0.83 7.62 0.79
C ASN A 62 -0.27 6.19 0.85
N HIS A 63 0.87 5.90 0.22
CA HIS A 63 1.44 4.55 0.16
C HIS A 63 2.92 4.51 0.57
N ASN A 64 3.80 5.08 -0.25
CA ASN A 64 5.24 4.99 -0.05
C ASN A 64 5.88 6.37 0.14
N PRO A 65 6.27 6.72 1.38
CA PRO A 65 6.86 8.02 1.70
C PRO A 65 8.19 8.31 0.98
N PHE A 66 8.85 7.27 0.49
CA PHE A 66 10.15 7.38 -0.20
C PHE A 66 10.03 7.46 -1.72
N SER A 67 8.83 7.66 -2.24
CA SER A 67 8.62 7.88 -3.67
C SER A 67 9.04 9.29 -4.06
N MET A 68 9.49 9.44 -5.30
CA MET A 68 9.78 10.75 -5.87
C MET A 68 8.46 11.45 -6.23
N PRO A 69 8.20 12.67 -5.71
CA PRO A 69 7.05 13.46 -6.14
C PRO A 69 7.20 13.90 -7.59
N GLN A 70 6.12 13.87 -8.35
CA GLN A 70 6.09 14.42 -9.69
C GLN A 70 6.19 15.95 -9.63
N GLY A 71 7.16 16.49 -10.35
CA GLY A 71 7.52 17.91 -10.26
C GLY A 71 8.55 18.26 -9.17
N GLY A 72 9.01 17.26 -8.40
CA GLY A 72 10.09 17.43 -7.44
C GLY A 72 9.84 18.49 -6.37
N MET A 73 10.86 19.28 -6.05
CA MET A 73 10.80 20.34 -5.03
C MET A 73 9.75 21.41 -5.37
N GLU A 74 9.67 21.84 -6.64
CA GLU A 74 8.72 22.85 -7.06
C GLU A 74 7.28 22.45 -6.74
N ALA A 75 6.92 21.19 -6.99
CA ALA A 75 5.58 20.70 -6.66
C ALA A 75 5.30 20.72 -5.15
N LEU A 76 6.29 20.34 -4.33
CA LEU A 76 6.18 20.37 -2.87
C LEU A 76 6.05 21.78 -2.28
N GLU A 77 6.55 22.81 -2.99
CA GLU A 77 6.51 24.19 -2.53
C GLU A 77 5.28 24.96 -3.04
N THR A 78 4.72 24.58 -4.18
CA THR A 78 3.72 25.40 -4.88
C THR A 78 2.35 24.80 -5.01
N LYS A 79 2.22 23.47 -4.92
CA LYS A 79 0.93 22.78 -5.09
C LYS A 79 0.26 22.49 -3.75
N ASP A 80 -1.07 22.33 -3.79
CA ASP A 80 -1.78 21.69 -2.69
C ASP A 80 -1.23 20.27 -2.49
N PRO A 81 -0.89 19.84 -1.29
CA PRO A 81 -0.38 18.50 -1.03
C PRO A 81 -1.24 17.37 -1.61
N LEU A 82 -2.57 17.52 -1.60
CA LEU A 82 -3.50 16.51 -2.10
C LEU A 82 -3.52 16.42 -3.64
N ASP A 83 -2.97 17.42 -4.34
CA ASP A 83 -2.83 17.44 -5.81
C ASP A 83 -1.46 16.93 -6.28
N ILE A 84 -0.56 16.59 -5.36
CA ILE A 84 0.78 16.07 -5.70
C ILE A 84 0.68 14.59 -5.99
N LEU A 85 1.11 14.19 -7.19
CA LEU A 85 1.26 12.80 -7.57
C LEU A 85 2.70 12.31 -7.29
N ALA A 86 2.84 11.02 -7.05
CA ALA A 86 4.13 10.36 -6.90
C ALA A 86 4.40 9.42 -8.09
N TYR A 87 5.67 9.21 -8.41
CA TYR A 87 6.08 8.18 -9.37
C TYR A 87 6.00 6.78 -8.73
N GLN A 88 4.78 6.39 -8.38
CA GLN A 88 4.46 5.05 -7.90
C GLN A 88 3.75 4.27 -8.99
N TYR A 89 3.89 2.96 -8.97
CA TYR A 89 3.25 2.07 -9.93
C TYR A 89 2.98 0.70 -9.34
N ASP A 90 1.84 0.12 -9.73
CA ASP A 90 1.52 -1.26 -9.46
C ASP A 90 1.40 -2.02 -10.78
N LEU A 91 1.99 -3.20 -10.83
CA LEU A 91 1.70 -4.19 -11.86
C LEU A 91 0.54 -5.05 -11.40
N VAL A 92 -0.55 -5.02 -12.15
CA VAL A 92 -1.78 -5.76 -11.84
C VAL A 92 -2.00 -6.85 -12.87
N CYS A 93 -2.39 -8.04 -12.43
CA CYS A 93 -2.82 -9.15 -13.29
C CYS A 93 -4.18 -9.66 -12.84
N ASN A 94 -5.15 -9.72 -13.75
CA ASN A 94 -6.51 -10.19 -13.49
C ASN A 94 -7.18 -9.57 -12.26
N GLY A 95 -6.88 -8.29 -11.98
CA GLY A 95 -7.41 -7.56 -10.84
C GLY A 95 -6.63 -7.72 -9.52
N TYR A 96 -5.55 -8.48 -9.51
CA TYR A 96 -4.65 -8.62 -8.37
C TYR A 96 -3.36 -7.83 -8.59
N GLU A 97 -2.95 -7.05 -7.59
CA GLU A 97 -1.64 -6.40 -7.54
C GLU A 97 -0.54 -7.46 -7.43
N MET A 98 0.26 -7.59 -8.48
CA MET A 98 1.35 -8.57 -8.58
C MET A 98 2.67 -8.03 -8.09
N ALA A 99 2.89 -6.73 -8.24
CA ALA A 99 4.05 -6.03 -7.75
C ALA A 99 3.71 -4.57 -7.52
N SER A 100 4.23 -3.99 -6.46
CA SER A 100 4.18 -2.55 -6.19
C SER A 100 5.59 -1.97 -6.24
N GLY A 101 5.71 -0.76 -6.77
CA GLY A 101 7.00 -0.11 -6.93
C GLY A 101 6.92 1.41 -6.99
N ALA A 102 8.10 2.02 -6.99
CA ALA A 102 8.24 3.46 -7.16
C ALA A 102 9.59 3.84 -7.77
N VAL A 103 9.64 4.96 -8.48
CA VAL A 103 10.86 5.73 -8.61
C VAL A 103 11.13 6.36 -7.25
N ARG A 104 12.30 6.07 -6.69
CA ARG A 104 12.64 6.47 -5.32
C ARG A 104 13.11 7.91 -5.26
N ASN A 105 12.74 8.58 -4.20
CA ASN A 105 13.37 9.85 -3.86
C ASN A 105 14.84 9.58 -3.49
N HIS A 106 15.74 10.22 -4.20
CA HIS A 106 17.19 10.12 -4.00
C HIS A 106 17.83 11.45 -3.60
N ASN A 107 17.00 12.49 -3.44
CA ASN A 107 17.43 13.81 -3.02
C ASN A 107 17.05 14.05 -1.54
N PRO A 108 18.04 14.30 -0.66
CA PRO A 108 17.77 14.48 0.76
C PRO A 108 16.89 15.70 1.07
N GLU A 109 17.03 16.79 0.31
CA GLU A 109 16.23 18.01 0.52
C GLU A 109 14.76 17.77 0.17
N ILE A 110 14.49 17.09 -0.96
CA ILE A 110 13.14 16.70 -1.36
C ILE A 110 12.55 15.73 -0.33
N MET A 111 13.35 14.81 0.22
CA MET A 111 12.90 13.87 1.24
C MET A 111 12.45 14.61 2.51
N VAL A 112 13.28 15.50 3.03
CA VAL A 112 12.95 16.30 4.23
C VAL A 112 11.69 17.12 3.98
N LYS A 113 11.61 17.83 2.84
CA LYS A 113 10.44 18.64 2.51
C LYS A 113 9.16 17.84 2.39
N ALA A 114 9.23 16.64 1.78
CA ALA A 114 8.08 15.74 1.68
C ALA A 114 7.59 15.30 3.07
N PHE A 115 8.49 14.97 3.98
CA PHE A 115 8.14 14.59 5.35
C PHE A 115 7.63 15.78 6.18
N GLU A 116 8.13 17.00 5.97
CA GLU A 116 7.62 18.21 6.63
C GLU A 116 6.14 18.44 6.31
N ILE A 117 5.71 18.23 5.06
CA ILE A 117 4.30 18.36 4.65
C ILE A 117 3.42 17.37 5.41
N ALA A 118 3.93 16.16 5.68
CA ALA A 118 3.25 15.15 6.50
C ALA A 118 3.43 15.36 8.02
N GLY A 119 3.92 16.54 8.45
CA GLY A 119 4.01 16.93 9.86
C GLY A 119 5.24 16.45 10.61
N TYR A 120 6.21 15.84 9.95
CA TYR A 120 7.49 15.45 10.56
C TYR A 120 8.49 16.59 10.51
N LYS A 121 9.42 16.62 11.46
CA LYS A 121 10.56 17.53 11.45
C LYS A 121 11.78 16.86 10.81
N GLU A 122 12.73 17.65 10.35
CA GLU A 122 13.99 17.12 9.82
C GLU A 122 14.71 16.18 10.80
N ASP A 123 14.69 16.51 12.11
CA ASP A 123 15.27 15.65 13.14
C ASP A 123 14.53 14.31 13.28
N ASP A 124 13.23 14.27 13.05
CA ASP A 124 12.48 13.01 13.03
C ASP A 124 12.94 12.13 11.87
N VAL A 125 13.17 12.73 10.70
CA VAL A 125 13.69 12.02 9.52
C VAL A 125 15.08 11.46 9.79
N LYS A 126 15.98 12.28 10.36
CA LYS A 126 17.34 11.88 10.74
C LYS A 126 17.36 10.76 11.79
N ASN A 127 16.48 10.81 12.77
CA ASN A 127 16.42 9.82 13.84
C ASN A 127 15.78 8.50 13.40
N ARG A 128 14.71 8.57 12.61
CA ARG A 128 13.99 7.36 12.18
C ARG A 128 14.61 6.70 10.96
N PHE A 129 15.15 7.49 10.03
CA PHE A 129 15.70 7.04 8.75
C PHE A 129 17.15 7.44 8.55
N GLY A 130 17.91 7.56 9.64
CA GLY A 130 19.28 8.11 9.65
C GLY A 130 20.23 7.42 8.69
N ALA A 131 20.15 6.10 8.56
CA ALA A 131 20.99 5.36 7.62
C ALA A 131 20.73 5.80 6.17
N LEU A 132 19.45 5.92 5.76
CA LEU A 132 19.06 6.36 4.43
C LEU A 132 19.41 7.83 4.20
N TYR A 133 19.06 8.69 5.16
CA TYR A 133 19.36 10.12 5.12
C TYR A 133 20.87 10.37 4.96
N ASN A 134 21.70 9.71 5.75
CA ASN A 134 23.15 9.82 5.67
C ASN A 134 23.70 9.31 4.32
N ALA A 135 23.19 8.17 3.82
CA ALA A 135 23.61 7.66 2.54
C ALA A 135 23.34 8.66 1.40
N PHE A 136 22.23 9.40 1.46
CA PHE A 136 21.87 10.38 0.44
C PHE A 136 22.84 11.57 0.39
N GLN A 137 23.53 11.89 1.49
CA GLN A 137 24.55 12.95 1.51
C GLN A 137 25.78 12.64 0.63
N TYR A 138 25.98 11.38 0.27
CA TYR A 138 27.12 10.93 -0.55
C TYR A 138 26.80 10.82 -2.05
N GLY A 139 25.66 11.32 -2.49
CA GLY A 139 25.29 11.35 -3.91
C GLY A 139 24.60 10.08 -4.39
N THR A 140 23.43 9.81 -3.85
CA THR A 140 22.60 8.67 -4.28
C THR A 140 22.18 8.80 -5.74
N PRO A 141 22.40 7.78 -6.58
CA PRO A 141 21.94 7.81 -7.96
C PRO A 141 20.41 7.74 -8.06
N PRO A 142 19.78 8.27 -9.10
CA PRO A 142 18.39 7.99 -9.41
C PRO A 142 18.17 6.48 -9.51
N HIS A 143 17.16 5.98 -8.81
CA HIS A 143 16.86 4.55 -8.78
C HIS A 143 15.35 4.31 -8.64
N ALA A 144 14.94 3.14 -9.04
CA ALA A 144 13.57 2.64 -8.89
C ALA A 144 13.61 1.18 -8.45
N GLY A 145 12.52 0.70 -7.91
CA GLY A 145 12.39 -0.69 -7.51
C GLY A 145 10.94 -1.13 -7.44
N ALA A 146 10.72 -2.43 -7.55
CA ALA A 146 9.43 -3.07 -7.35
C ALA A 146 9.57 -4.29 -6.46
N ALA A 147 8.52 -4.61 -5.72
CA ALA A 147 8.42 -5.76 -4.84
C ALA A 147 7.38 -6.74 -5.40
N PRO A 148 7.79 -7.82 -6.09
CA PRO A 148 6.86 -8.84 -6.57
C PRO A 148 6.27 -9.65 -5.42
N GLY A 149 4.94 -9.84 -5.45
CA GLY A 149 4.20 -10.68 -4.50
C GLY A 149 4.19 -12.14 -4.94
N VAL A 150 5.18 -12.94 -4.53
CA VAL A 150 5.33 -14.34 -4.95
C VAL A 150 4.08 -15.16 -4.62
N ASP A 151 3.52 -15.01 -3.41
CA ASP A 151 2.31 -15.74 -3.01
C ASP A 151 1.11 -15.40 -3.92
N ARG A 152 0.97 -14.15 -4.36
CA ARG A 152 -0.08 -13.75 -5.30
C ARG A 152 0.13 -14.33 -6.69
N MET A 153 1.39 -14.46 -7.14
CA MET A 153 1.72 -15.13 -8.40
C MET A 153 1.32 -16.60 -8.35
N VAL A 154 1.70 -17.29 -7.27
CA VAL A 154 1.33 -18.70 -7.07
C VAL A 154 -0.18 -18.85 -7.00
N MET A 155 -0.87 -17.97 -6.27
CA MET A 155 -2.34 -17.96 -6.18
C MET A 155 -3.01 -17.87 -7.57
N LEU A 156 -2.49 -17.03 -8.46
CA LEU A 156 -3.02 -16.90 -9.83
C LEU A 156 -2.71 -18.11 -10.69
N ILE A 157 -1.53 -18.70 -10.55
CA ILE A 157 -1.13 -19.90 -11.32
C ILE A 157 -2.00 -21.10 -10.92
N GLU A 158 -2.31 -21.23 -9.63
CA GLU A 158 -3.16 -22.30 -9.08
C GLU A 158 -4.67 -22.01 -9.20
N ASP A 159 -5.05 -20.91 -9.87
CA ASP A 159 -6.46 -20.43 -9.96
C ASP A 159 -7.20 -20.41 -8.62
N SER A 160 -6.46 -20.11 -7.55
CA SER A 160 -7.01 -20.01 -6.20
C SER A 160 -7.60 -18.63 -5.95
N GLN A 161 -8.76 -18.59 -5.27
CA GLN A 161 -9.42 -17.33 -4.89
C GLN A 161 -8.96 -16.82 -3.53
N ASN A 162 -8.11 -17.56 -2.82
CA ASN A 162 -7.71 -17.26 -1.45
C ASN A 162 -6.21 -17.50 -1.27
N ILE A 163 -5.49 -16.42 -1.01
CA ILE A 163 -4.03 -16.46 -0.78
C ILE A 163 -3.60 -17.41 0.35
N ARG A 164 -4.50 -17.70 1.31
CA ARG A 164 -4.20 -18.64 2.40
C ARG A 164 -4.00 -20.07 1.93
N GLU A 165 -4.47 -20.42 0.75
CA GLU A 165 -4.32 -21.77 0.20
C GLU A 165 -2.92 -22.03 -0.37
N VAL A 166 -2.18 -20.95 -0.68
CA VAL A 166 -0.83 -21.04 -1.22
C VAL A 166 0.26 -20.69 -0.20
N ILE A 167 -0.13 -20.28 1.02
CA ILE A 167 0.79 -19.98 2.12
C ILE A 167 0.90 -21.20 3.03
N ALA A 168 2.12 -21.68 3.29
CA ALA A 168 2.37 -22.90 4.07
C ALA A 168 1.82 -22.85 5.51
N PHE A 169 1.86 -21.68 6.16
CA PHE A 169 1.40 -21.48 7.55
C PHE A 169 0.47 -20.24 7.64
N PRO A 170 -0.74 -20.32 7.06
CA PRO A 170 -1.64 -19.18 7.02
C PRO A 170 -2.23 -18.86 8.39
N LYS A 171 -2.29 -17.59 8.72
CA LYS A 171 -3.01 -17.10 9.91
C LYS A 171 -4.50 -16.99 9.64
N ASN A 172 -5.32 -17.33 10.65
CA ASN A 172 -6.75 -17.10 10.58
C ASN A 172 -7.12 -15.60 10.81
N LYS A 173 -8.42 -15.27 10.77
CA LYS A 173 -8.91 -13.89 10.98
C LYS A 173 -8.55 -13.28 12.34
N ARG A 174 -8.17 -14.11 13.33
CA ARG A 174 -7.73 -13.69 14.66
C ARG A 174 -6.18 -13.62 14.76
N ALA A 175 -5.49 -13.57 13.64
CA ALA A 175 -4.02 -13.58 13.56
C ALA A 175 -3.35 -14.80 14.23
N ARG A 176 -4.06 -15.96 14.28
CA ARG A 176 -3.53 -17.20 14.87
C ARG A 176 -3.12 -18.18 13.78
N ASP A 177 -1.93 -18.73 13.91
CA ASP A 177 -1.49 -19.92 13.21
C ASP A 177 -1.96 -21.16 13.99
N LEU A 178 -2.88 -21.91 13.40
CA LEU A 178 -3.47 -23.07 14.07
C LEU A 178 -2.53 -24.28 14.10
N LEU A 179 -1.62 -24.40 13.12
CA LEU A 179 -0.66 -25.49 13.04
C LEU A 179 0.47 -25.30 14.07
N MET A 180 1.10 -24.12 14.06
CA MET A 180 2.19 -23.78 14.96
C MET A 180 1.71 -23.30 16.35
N ARG A 181 0.40 -23.13 16.52
CA ARG A 181 -0.24 -22.60 17.75
C ARG A 181 0.30 -21.21 18.16
N ALA A 182 0.69 -20.40 17.18
CA ALA A 182 1.15 -19.03 17.40
C ALA A 182 -0.04 -18.04 17.35
N PRO A 183 0.02 -16.89 18.07
CA PRO A 183 1.02 -16.55 19.07
C PRO A 183 0.90 -17.39 20.35
N SER A 184 2.01 -17.57 21.05
CA SER A 184 2.09 -18.26 22.34
C SER A 184 2.49 -17.28 23.44
N VAL A 185 2.22 -17.66 24.69
CA VAL A 185 2.62 -16.88 25.85
C VAL A 185 4.13 -16.93 26.00
N VAL A 186 4.74 -15.79 26.32
CA VAL A 186 6.17 -15.68 26.65
C VAL A 186 6.38 -15.84 28.16
N SER A 187 7.52 -16.37 28.59
CA SER A 187 7.85 -16.52 29.99
C SER A 187 8.29 -15.19 30.62
N GLU A 188 8.18 -15.07 31.92
CA GLU A 188 8.69 -13.89 32.63
C GLU A 188 10.20 -13.70 32.44
N GLN A 189 10.96 -14.79 32.29
CA GLN A 189 12.40 -14.70 32.04
C GLN A 189 12.67 -14.06 30.67
N GLN A 190 11.93 -14.42 29.63
CA GLN A 190 12.04 -13.80 28.31
C GLN A 190 11.73 -12.29 28.34
N LEU A 191 10.75 -11.88 29.13
CA LEU A 191 10.44 -10.46 29.32
C LEU A 191 11.58 -9.73 30.05
N LYS A 192 12.15 -10.34 31.10
CA LYS A 192 13.29 -9.79 31.85
C LYS A 192 14.53 -9.65 30.96
N ASP A 193 14.81 -10.64 30.10
CA ASP A 193 15.98 -10.65 29.24
C ASP A 193 16.00 -9.48 28.24
N VAL A 194 14.80 -8.99 27.86
CA VAL A 194 14.62 -7.83 26.95
C VAL A 194 14.20 -6.56 27.69
N HIS A 195 14.21 -6.56 29.02
CA HIS A 195 13.84 -5.42 29.89
C HIS A 195 12.43 -4.86 29.62
N ILE A 196 11.47 -5.72 29.30
CA ILE A 196 10.05 -5.36 29.07
C ILE A 196 9.21 -5.76 30.27
N LYS A 197 8.23 -4.92 30.62
CA LYS A 197 7.15 -5.24 31.56
C LYS A 197 5.82 -5.18 30.84
N LEU A 198 4.90 -6.09 31.22
CA LEU A 198 3.50 -6.00 30.78
C LEU A 198 2.81 -4.90 31.59
N ASP A 199 2.16 -3.97 30.88
CA ASP A 199 1.27 -2.97 31.44
C ASP A 199 -0.16 -3.34 31.02
N LEU A 200 -0.78 -4.22 31.78
CA LEU A 200 -2.13 -4.72 31.52
C LEU A 200 -3.11 -3.99 32.44
N ASP A 201 -4.15 -3.41 31.85
CA ASP A 201 -5.28 -2.91 32.61
C ASP A 201 -5.92 -4.09 33.37
N GLU A 202 -5.91 -4.07 34.69
CA GLU A 202 -6.46 -5.12 35.55
C GLU A 202 -7.99 -5.31 35.38
N ASN A 203 -8.65 -4.49 34.56
CA ASN A 203 -10.10 -4.43 34.39
C ASN A 203 -10.61 -4.78 32.97
N LYS A 204 -9.81 -5.50 32.15
CA LYS A 204 -10.27 -6.01 30.83
C LYS A 204 -10.20 -7.51 30.73
#